data_0d764378eccc5b4f88c224677ab9c803
#
_entry.id   0d764378eccc5b4f88c224677ab9c803
#
_cell.length_a   1.000
_cell.length_b   1.000
_cell.length_c   1.000
_cell.angle_alpha   90.00
_cell.angle_beta   90.00
_cell.angle_gamma   90.00
#
_symmetry.space_group_name_H-M   'P 1'
#
loop_
_entity.id
_entity.type
_entity.pdbx_description
1 polymer ?
#
loop_
_entity_poly.entity_id
_entity_poly.type
_entity_poly.pdbx_seq_one_letter_code
_entity_poly.pdbx_strand_id
1 'polypeptide(L)'
;MANTPARVCPLAKKCGGCQLQNLSYEEQLHLKQATAIRLLGRFGHVEEIIGMKDPYHYRNKVQAAFGVNRQGQIISGVYQSASHRIVPVSDCMIEDTVADQIIVTIRGLLKSFKIRPYDEDTGRGTLRHVLVRRGWRSGEILVVLVTAHGMLPGKRNFVRALLQRHPDITTIVQNINAGQTSLVLGPHSEVLYGPGYIREQLGDFTFRISPRAFYQINPVQTEVLYRTALDYAGLTGKETVVDAYCGTGTIGIFASRNAARVIGVENNRDAVRDAISNAKANRADNVRFYTADASDFLQGMARAGEHADVIILDPPRAGSDERFLAAVTAVGPERVVYVSCNPETLARDLGYLTRHGYRVTRIQPVDMFPHTEHIEVAVALVKS
;
A
#
# COMPACT_ATOMS: atom_id res chain seq x y z
N MET A 1 -30.73 1.45 -7.72
CA MET A 1 -29.49 1.46 -8.52
C MET A 1 -29.60 0.28 -9.49
N ALA A 2 -29.31 0.46 -10.79
CA ALA A 2 -29.46 -0.58 -11.78
C ALA A 2 -28.47 -1.72 -11.44
N ASN A 3 -29.00 -2.95 -11.37
CA ASN A 3 -28.24 -4.18 -11.12
C ASN A 3 -27.30 -4.42 -12.33
N THR A 4 -26.11 -3.86 -12.30
CA THR A 4 -25.11 -4.13 -13.34
C THR A 4 -24.68 -5.58 -13.15
N PRO A 5 -24.82 -6.45 -14.16
CA PRO A 5 -24.46 -7.85 -14.02
C PRO A 5 -23.00 -7.98 -13.63
N ALA A 6 -22.70 -8.85 -12.66
CA ALA A 6 -21.36 -9.08 -12.20
C ALA A 6 -20.45 -9.44 -13.37
N ARG A 7 -19.41 -8.64 -13.62
CA ARG A 7 -18.38 -8.98 -14.60
C ARG A 7 -17.61 -10.18 -14.05
N VAL A 8 -17.67 -11.30 -14.73
CA VAL A 8 -16.97 -12.52 -14.30
C VAL A 8 -15.54 -12.52 -14.83
N CYS A 9 -14.58 -12.54 -13.93
CA CYS A 9 -13.16 -12.65 -14.30
C CYS A 9 -12.86 -14.06 -14.88
N PRO A 10 -12.37 -14.19 -16.11
CA PRO A 10 -12.07 -15.49 -16.70
C PRO A 10 -10.95 -16.26 -15.98
N LEU A 11 -10.16 -15.57 -15.15
CA LEU A 11 -9.06 -16.15 -14.39
C LEU A 11 -9.39 -16.41 -12.91
N ALA A 12 -10.61 -16.11 -12.45
CA ALA A 12 -11.00 -16.19 -11.05
C ALA A 12 -10.64 -17.52 -10.37
N LYS A 13 -10.89 -18.66 -11.07
CA LYS A 13 -10.60 -20.01 -10.56
C LYS A 13 -9.11 -20.37 -10.54
N LYS A 14 -8.25 -19.61 -11.22
CA LYS A 14 -6.82 -19.92 -11.39
C LYS A 14 -5.91 -18.93 -10.66
N CYS A 15 -6.26 -17.65 -10.71
CA CYS A 15 -5.45 -16.56 -10.18
C CYS A 15 -5.45 -16.55 -8.65
N GLY A 16 -6.64 -16.70 -8.00
CA GLY A 16 -6.79 -16.64 -6.54
C GLY A 16 -6.62 -15.24 -5.95
N GLY A 17 -6.46 -14.19 -6.76
CA GLY A 17 -6.28 -12.81 -6.27
C GLY A 17 -7.56 -12.14 -5.77
N CYS A 18 -8.74 -12.64 -6.20
CA CYS A 18 -10.05 -12.09 -5.86
C CYS A 18 -10.96 -13.18 -5.33
N GLN A 19 -11.15 -13.23 -4.01
CA GLN A 19 -11.93 -14.30 -3.34
C GLN A 19 -13.43 -14.11 -3.52
N LEU A 20 -13.90 -12.87 -3.68
CA LEU A 20 -15.32 -12.51 -3.74
C LEU A 20 -15.82 -12.21 -5.17
N GLN A 21 -15.04 -12.55 -6.19
CA GLN A 21 -15.33 -12.23 -7.59
C GLN A 21 -16.68 -12.80 -8.12
N ASN A 22 -17.21 -13.84 -7.47
CA ASN A 22 -18.46 -14.46 -7.87
C ASN A 22 -19.71 -13.79 -7.27
N LEU A 23 -19.52 -12.81 -6.38
CA LEU A 23 -20.58 -12.05 -5.74
C LEU A 23 -20.76 -10.70 -6.43
N SER A 24 -22.00 -10.19 -6.46
CA SER A 24 -22.23 -8.78 -6.79
C SER A 24 -21.50 -7.89 -5.81
N TYR A 25 -21.22 -6.63 -6.19
CA TYR A 25 -20.47 -5.74 -5.31
C TYR A 25 -21.25 -5.42 -4.02
N GLU A 26 -22.57 -5.35 -4.10
CA GLU A 26 -23.42 -5.17 -2.93
C GLU A 26 -23.34 -6.37 -1.96
N GLU A 27 -23.39 -7.61 -2.48
CA GLU A 27 -23.19 -8.81 -1.66
C GLU A 27 -21.80 -8.87 -1.01
N GLN A 28 -20.76 -8.40 -1.73
CA GLN A 28 -19.41 -8.26 -1.15
C GLN A 28 -19.39 -7.30 0.03
N LEU A 29 -20.03 -6.12 -0.09
CA LEU A 29 -20.12 -5.14 0.99
C LEU A 29 -20.91 -5.70 2.18
N HIS A 30 -22.02 -6.39 1.96
CA HIS A 30 -22.79 -7.05 3.02
C HIS A 30 -21.95 -8.11 3.78
N LEU A 31 -21.19 -8.93 3.06
CA LEU A 31 -20.32 -9.93 3.66
C LEU A 31 -19.22 -9.29 4.51
N LYS A 32 -18.58 -8.25 3.99
CA LYS A 32 -17.55 -7.47 4.70
C LYS A 32 -18.12 -6.77 5.92
N GLN A 33 -19.29 -6.16 5.80
CA GLN A 33 -20.00 -5.54 6.92
C GLN A 33 -20.31 -6.56 8.02
N ALA A 34 -20.85 -7.72 7.67
CA ALA A 34 -21.14 -8.79 8.63
C ALA A 34 -19.84 -9.27 9.34
N THR A 35 -18.75 -9.38 8.61
CA THR A 35 -17.44 -9.73 9.17
C THR A 35 -16.92 -8.67 10.16
N ALA A 36 -17.02 -7.39 9.81
CA ALA A 36 -16.64 -6.30 10.69
C ALA A 36 -17.50 -6.26 11.97
N ILE A 37 -18.83 -6.43 11.86
CA ILE A 37 -19.73 -6.50 13.01
C ILE A 37 -19.39 -7.70 13.90
N ARG A 38 -19.17 -8.87 13.32
CA ARG A 38 -18.83 -10.09 14.09
C ARG A 38 -17.55 -9.94 14.90
N LEU A 39 -16.54 -9.29 14.37
CA LEU A 39 -15.23 -9.13 15.01
C LEU A 39 -15.17 -7.94 15.97
N LEU A 40 -15.81 -6.83 15.62
CA LEU A 40 -15.63 -5.55 16.28
C LEU A 40 -16.87 -5.06 17.05
N GLY A 41 -18.05 -5.61 16.78
CA GLY A 41 -19.32 -5.18 17.38
C GLY A 41 -19.36 -5.22 18.90
N ARG A 42 -18.53 -6.04 19.54
CA ARG A 42 -18.39 -6.08 21.03
C ARG A 42 -17.75 -4.81 21.61
N PHE A 43 -17.09 -3.98 20.79
CA PHE A 43 -16.44 -2.74 21.23
C PHE A 43 -17.33 -1.50 21.03
N GLY A 44 -18.38 -1.60 20.22
CA GLY A 44 -19.30 -0.51 19.93
C GLY A 44 -20.04 -0.71 18.60
N HIS A 45 -20.80 0.33 18.22
CA HIS A 45 -21.50 0.33 16.96
C HIS A 45 -20.50 0.33 15.80
N VAL A 46 -20.68 -0.58 14.84
CA VAL A 46 -19.92 -0.62 13.57
C VAL A 46 -20.73 0.11 12.52
N GLU A 47 -20.20 1.22 12.03
CA GLU A 47 -20.83 2.04 11.00
C GLU A 47 -20.94 1.25 9.69
N GLU A 48 -21.83 1.71 8.79
CA GLU A 48 -21.97 1.08 7.47
C GLU A 48 -20.68 1.19 6.67
N ILE A 49 -20.26 0.08 6.04
CA ILE A 49 -19.02 0.02 5.26
C ILE A 49 -19.06 1.01 4.10
N ILE A 50 -18.01 1.82 3.97
CA ILE A 50 -17.88 2.73 2.84
C ILE A 50 -17.34 1.96 1.63
N GLY A 51 -18.25 1.70 0.67
CA GLY A 51 -17.91 1.05 -0.60
C GLY A 51 -17.31 2.02 -1.62
N MET A 52 -16.85 1.47 -2.75
CA MET A 52 -16.30 2.21 -3.87
C MET A 52 -17.36 2.37 -4.97
N LYS A 53 -17.45 3.56 -5.59
CA LYS A 53 -18.42 3.83 -6.65
C LYS A 53 -18.16 2.98 -7.91
N ASP A 54 -16.89 2.85 -8.29
CA ASP A 54 -16.43 1.97 -9.38
C ASP A 54 -15.36 1.04 -8.82
N PRO A 55 -15.70 -0.24 -8.55
CA PRO A 55 -14.82 -1.19 -7.89
C PRO A 55 -13.81 -1.87 -8.83
N TYR A 56 -13.61 -1.33 -10.02
CA TYR A 56 -12.73 -1.91 -11.04
C TYR A 56 -11.50 -1.02 -11.27
N HIS A 57 -10.41 -1.61 -11.78
CA HIS A 57 -9.17 -0.94 -12.20
C HIS A 57 -8.57 0.04 -11.19
N TYR A 58 -8.83 -0.18 -9.90
CA TYR A 58 -8.42 0.72 -8.82
C TYR A 58 -6.97 0.53 -8.38
N ARG A 59 -6.34 -0.62 -8.70
CA ARG A 59 -4.97 -0.91 -8.26
C ARG A 59 -3.95 -0.13 -9.09
N ASN A 60 -3.42 0.93 -8.52
CA ASN A 60 -2.42 1.79 -9.14
C ASN A 60 -1.00 1.19 -9.18
N LYS A 61 -0.77 0.06 -8.53
CA LYS A 61 0.47 -0.71 -8.56
C LYS A 61 0.20 -2.13 -9.01
N VAL A 62 0.76 -2.46 -10.16
CA VAL A 62 0.66 -3.79 -10.79
C VAL A 62 2.03 -4.45 -10.77
N GLN A 63 2.07 -5.72 -10.45
CA GLN A 63 3.30 -6.50 -10.37
C GLN A 63 3.12 -7.84 -11.06
N ALA A 64 3.92 -8.08 -12.09
CA ALA A 64 3.88 -9.33 -12.82
C ALA A 64 5.21 -10.11 -12.69
N ALA A 65 5.12 -11.40 -12.44
CA ALA A 65 6.20 -12.35 -12.61
C ALA A 65 6.36 -12.71 -14.08
N PHE A 66 7.57 -12.99 -14.52
CA PHE A 66 7.89 -13.39 -15.88
C PHE A 66 8.44 -14.82 -15.89
N GLY A 67 8.04 -15.62 -16.86
CA GLY A 67 8.46 -17.00 -17.01
C GLY A 67 8.27 -17.52 -18.42
N VAL A 68 8.50 -18.81 -18.58
CA VAL A 68 8.30 -19.54 -19.86
C VAL A 68 7.33 -20.68 -19.61
N ASN A 69 6.30 -20.79 -20.46
CA ASN A 69 5.35 -21.89 -20.37
C ASN A 69 5.91 -23.18 -20.97
N ARG A 70 5.15 -24.28 -20.86
CA ARG A 70 5.58 -25.60 -21.39
C ARG A 70 5.78 -25.63 -22.91
N GLN A 71 5.20 -24.66 -23.65
CA GLN A 71 5.34 -24.49 -25.09
C GLN A 71 6.54 -23.58 -25.46
N GLY A 72 7.36 -23.17 -24.49
CA GLY A 72 8.50 -22.29 -24.72
C GLY A 72 8.15 -20.82 -24.95
N GLN A 73 6.90 -20.41 -24.73
CA GLN A 73 6.44 -19.04 -24.90
C GLN A 73 6.69 -18.24 -23.61
N ILE A 74 7.13 -17.00 -23.76
CA ILE A 74 7.28 -16.05 -22.64
C ILE A 74 5.90 -15.65 -22.15
N ILE A 75 5.66 -15.78 -20.85
CA ILE A 75 4.44 -15.39 -20.16
C ILE A 75 4.74 -14.38 -19.06
N SER A 76 3.76 -13.57 -18.71
CA SER A 76 3.78 -12.69 -17.54
C SER A 76 2.43 -12.74 -16.84
N GLY A 77 2.43 -12.61 -15.51
CA GLY A 77 1.23 -12.64 -14.72
C GLY A 77 1.52 -12.81 -13.23
N VAL A 78 0.60 -13.44 -12.53
CA VAL A 78 0.68 -13.63 -11.08
C VAL A 78 0.99 -15.08 -10.74
N TYR A 79 1.65 -15.33 -9.62
CA TYR A 79 1.79 -16.69 -9.12
C TYR A 79 0.45 -17.23 -8.63
N GLN A 80 0.11 -18.43 -9.04
CA GLN A 80 -1.00 -19.18 -8.47
C GLN A 80 -0.71 -19.42 -6.98
N SER A 81 -1.71 -19.23 -6.13
CA SER A 81 -1.58 -19.41 -4.68
C SER A 81 -0.84 -20.72 -4.33
N ALA A 82 0.08 -20.63 -3.36
CA ALA A 82 0.90 -21.74 -2.89
C ALA A 82 1.70 -22.49 -3.98
N SER A 83 2.03 -21.83 -5.09
CA SER A 83 2.84 -22.42 -6.16
C SER A 83 3.72 -21.41 -6.87
N HIS A 84 4.77 -21.89 -7.58
CA HIS A 84 5.61 -21.08 -8.48
C HIS A 84 5.05 -21.01 -9.90
N ARG A 85 3.83 -21.51 -10.13
CA ARG A 85 3.21 -21.50 -11.45
C ARG A 85 2.63 -20.11 -11.76
N ILE A 86 3.06 -19.52 -12.86
CA ILE A 86 2.53 -18.24 -13.33
C ILE A 86 1.20 -18.48 -14.04
N VAL A 87 0.15 -17.80 -13.59
CA VAL A 87 -1.11 -17.64 -14.30
C VAL A 87 -0.95 -16.45 -15.25
N PRO A 88 -0.99 -16.65 -16.58
CA PRO A 88 -0.84 -15.55 -17.51
C PRO A 88 -1.96 -14.53 -17.36
N VAL A 89 -1.59 -13.26 -17.22
CA VAL A 89 -2.51 -12.11 -17.17
C VAL A 89 -2.12 -11.15 -18.30
N SER A 90 -3.11 -10.66 -19.01
CA SER A 90 -2.94 -9.61 -20.03
C SER A 90 -3.89 -8.44 -19.81
N ASP A 91 -4.96 -8.69 -19.07
CA ASP A 91 -5.97 -7.72 -18.67
C ASP A 91 -6.57 -8.18 -17.35
N CYS A 92 -6.51 -7.36 -16.33
CA CYS A 92 -7.03 -7.66 -15.00
C CYS A 92 -8.12 -6.67 -14.62
N MET A 93 -9.24 -7.17 -14.12
CA MET A 93 -10.41 -6.35 -13.78
C MET A 93 -10.17 -5.36 -12.64
N ILE A 94 -9.15 -5.57 -11.80
CA ILE A 94 -8.85 -4.69 -10.66
C ILE A 94 -7.56 -3.88 -10.82
N GLU A 95 -6.67 -4.29 -11.74
CA GLU A 95 -5.41 -3.61 -12.00
C GLU A 95 -5.58 -2.44 -12.99
N ASP A 96 -4.69 -1.45 -12.91
CA ASP A 96 -4.67 -0.32 -13.86
C ASP A 96 -4.40 -0.82 -15.28
N THR A 97 -5.28 -0.49 -16.21
CA THR A 97 -5.24 -0.99 -17.59
C THR A 97 -3.99 -0.57 -18.36
N VAL A 98 -3.45 0.64 -18.09
CA VAL A 98 -2.22 1.12 -18.72
C VAL A 98 -1.02 0.33 -18.20
N ALA A 99 -1.01 0.00 -16.91
CA ALA A 99 0.03 -0.84 -16.32
C ALA A 99 0.04 -2.25 -16.95
N ASP A 100 -1.14 -2.86 -17.12
CA ASP A 100 -1.28 -4.15 -17.82
C ASP A 100 -0.73 -4.08 -19.25
N GLN A 101 -1.08 -3.06 -20.01
CA GLN A 101 -0.58 -2.85 -21.37
C GLN A 101 0.94 -2.70 -21.45
N ILE A 102 1.55 -1.99 -20.49
CA ILE A 102 3.00 -1.85 -20.40
C ILE A 102 3.65 -3.22 -20.13
N ILE A 103 3.11 -4.02 -19.22
CA ILE A 103 3.61 -5.36 -18.91
C ILE A 103 3.53 -6.27 -20.14
N VAL A 104 2.41 -6.25 -20.87
CA VAL A 104 2.23 -7.00 -22.12
C VAL A 104 3.23 -6.56 -23.19
N THR A 105 3.46 -5.26 -23.32
CA THR A 105 4.47 -4.71 -24.24
C THR A 105 5.88 -5.16 -23.89
N ILE A 106 6.27 -5.09 -22.60
CA ILE A 106 7.57 -5.58 -22.14
C ILE A 106 7.71 -7.07 -22.48
N ARG A 107 6.69 -7.90 -22.19
CA ARG A 107 6.68 -9.33 -22.54
C ARG A 107 6.98 -9.55 -24.03
N GLY A 108 6.32 -8.77 -24.91
CA GLY A 108 6.53 -8.86 -26.36
C GLY A 108 7.92 -8.45 -26.83
N LEU A 109 8.57 -7.52 -26.12
CA LEU A 109 9.91 -7.04 -26.45
C LEU A 109 11.05 -8.00 -26.05
N LEU A 110 10.86 -8.87 -25.02
CA LEU A 110 11.94 -9.65 -24.43
C LEU A 110 12.70 -10.50 -25.45
N LYS A 111 11.98 -11.15 -26.38
CA LYS A 111 12.61 -12.01 -27.41
C LYS A 111 13.53 -11.21 -28.32
N SER A 112 13.11 -10.04 -28.78
CA SER A 112 13.88 -9.19 -29.70
C SER A 112 15.17 -8.65 -29.08
N PHE A 113 15.17 -8.45 -27.76
CA PHE A 113 16.34 -7.97 -27.02
C PHE A 113 17.14 -9.09 -26.34
N LYS A 114 16.82 -10.36 -26.60
CA LYS A 114 17.47 -11.54 -25.99
C LYS A 114 17.44 -11.51 -24.46
N ILE A 115 16.43 -10.88 -23.86
CA ILE A 115 16.20 -10.86 -22.41
C ILE A 115 15.40 -12.12 -22.07
N ARG A 116 15.98 -13.00 -21.28
CA ARG A 116 15.30 -14.24 -20.83
C ARG A 116 14.60 -14.01 -19.50
N PRO A 117 13.35 -14.47 -19.34
CA PRO A 117 12.76 -14.59 -18.01
C PRO A 117 13.66 -15.40 -17.09
N TYR A 118 13.71 -15.00 -15.82
CA TYR A 118 14.44 -15.73 -14.80
C TYR A 118 13.68 -16.98 -14.40
N ASP A 119 14.39 -18.08 -14.28
CA ASP A 119 13.87 -19.37 -13.85
C ASP A 119 14.41 -19.63 -12.43
N GLU A 120 13.51 -19.67 -11.46
CA GLU A 120 13.83 -19.83 -10.03
C GLU A 120 14.46 -21.21 -9.73
N ASP A 121 14.10 -22.26 -10.49
CA ASP A 121 14.56 -23.62 -10.26
C ASP A 121 16.00 -23.82 -10.78
N THR A 122 16.33 -23.20 -11.90
CA THR A 122 17.65 -23.33 -12.53
C THR A 122 18.61 -22.19 -12.22
N GLY A 123 18.11 -21.07 -11.68
CA GLY A 123 18.88 -19.86 -11.43
C GLY A 123 19.32 -19.14 -12.71
N ARG A 124 18.71 -19.43 -13.87
CA ARG A 124 19.10 -18.90 -15.17
C ARG A 124 18.09 -17.88 -15.68
N GLY A 125 18.57 -16.88 -16.40
CA GLY A 125 17.76 -15.81 -16.96
C GLY A 125 18.05 -14.46 -16.33
N THR A 126 17.31 -13.44 -16.73
CA THR A 126 17.59 -12.04 -16.34
C THR A 126 16.40 -11.37 -15.68
N LEU A 127 15.22 -11.37 -16.31
CA LEU A 127 14.05 -10.62 -15.83
C LEU A 127 13.19 -11.52 -14.93
N ARG A 128 13.04 -11.11 -13.67
CA ARG A 128 12.21 -11.81 -12.68
C ARG A 128 10.79 -11.25 -12.66
N HIS A 129 10.68 -9.94 -12.44
CA HIS A 129 9.41 -9.26 -12.31
C HIS A 129 9.44 -7.91 -13.04
N VAL A 130 8.26 -7.42 -13.36
CA VAL A 130 8.03 -6.01 -13.69
C VAL A 130 7.01 -5.46 -12.73
N LEU A 131 7.32 -4.32 -12.13
CA LEU A 131 6.38 -3.54 -11.35
C LEU A 131 6.07 -2.26 -12.12
N VAL A 132 4.79 -1.97 -12.33
CA VAL A 132 4.33 -0.70 -12.88
C VAL A 132 3.49 -0.01 -11.83
N ARG A 133 3.77 1.26 -11.59
CA ARG A 133 2.94 2.11 -10.75
C ARG A 133 2.52 3.32 -11.55
N ARG A 134 1.23 3.60 -11.57
CA ARG A 134 0.67 4.78 -12.21
C ARG A 134 0.03 5.68 -11.16
N GLY A 135 0.38 6.97 -11.20
CA GLY A 135 -0.30 7.98 -10.42
C GLY A 135 -1.74 8.13 -10.91
N TRP A 136 -2.69 8.03 -9.99
CA TRP A 136 -4.12 8.10 -10.31
C TRP A 136 -4.55 9.48 -10.81
N ARG A 137 -4.10 10.53 -10.11
CA ARG A 137 -4.40 11.91 -10.50
C ARG A 137 -3.32 12.51 -11.39
N SER A 138 -2.06 12.20 -11.14
CA SER A 138 -0.93 12.75 -11.91
C SER A 138 -0.79 12.12 -13.29
N GLY A 139 -1.20 10.86 -13.46
CA GLY A 139 -0.93 10.09 -14.67
C GLY A 139 0.53 9.66 -14.83
N GLU A 140 1.46 10.09 -13.96
CA GLU A 140 2.88 9.73 -14.03
C GLU A 140 3.08 8.22 -13.87
N ILE A 141 3.98 7.63 -14.65
CA ILE A 141 4.19 6.18 -14.72
C ILE A 141 5.62 5.82 -14.35
N LEU A 142 5.77 4.98 -13.34
CA LEU A 142 7.01 4.35 -12.91
C LEU A 142 7.01 2.88 -13.38
N VAL A 143 8.03 2.49 -14.12
CA VAL A 143 8.30 1.09 -14.48
C VAL A 143 9.55 0.61 -13.78
N VAL A 144 9.46 -0.51 -13.06
CA VAL A 144 10.61 -1.15 -12.42
C VAL A 144 10.84 -2.51 -13.05
N LEU A 145 12.00 -2.69 -13.67
CA LEU A 145 12.47 -3.96 -14.22
C LEU A 145 13.28 -4.67 -13.13
N VAL A 146 12.75 -5.74 -12.57
CA VAL A 146 13.43 -6.51 -11.53
C VAL A 146 14.27 -7.62 -12.19
N THR A 147 15.58 -7.53 -12.06
CA THR A 147 16.52 -8.44 -12.68
C THR A 147 17.30 -9.25 -11.65
N ALA A 148 17.68 -10.48 -12.00
CA ALA A 148 18.49 -11.34 -11.14
C ALA A 148 19.93 -10.83 -10.97
N HIS A 149 20.41 -10.03 -11.91
CA HIS A 149 21.75 -9.44 -11.92
C HIS A 149 21.75 -8.07 -12.62
N GLY A 150 22.86 -7.31 -12.50
CA GLY A 150 22.96 -5.96 -13.03
C GLY A 150 23.01 -5.87 -14.58
N MET A 151 23.36 -6.99 -15.26
CA MET A 151 23.42 -7.00 -16.72
C MET A 151 22.01 -7.14 -17.32
N LEU A 152 21.58 -6.13 -18.06
CA LEU A 152 20.35 -6.16 -18.86
C LEU A 152 20.73 -6.06 -20.36
N PRO A 153 20.53 -7.12 -21.15
CA PRO A 153 20.92 -7.14 -22.56
C PRO A 153 20.23 -6.04 -23.35
N GLY A 154 21.01 -5.31 -24.15
CA GLY A 154 20.48 -4.23 -25.01
C GLY A 154 19.78 -3.10 -24.26
N LYS A 155 20.09 -2.87 -22.97
CA LYS A 155 19.44 -1.97 -22.02
C LYS A 155 18.96 -0.65 -22.65
N ARG A 156 19.86 0.11 -23.32
CA ARG A 156 19.51 1.41 -23.92
C ARG A 156 18.47 1.29 -25.03
N ASN A 157 18.63 0.31 -25.90
CA ASN A 157 17.71 0.09 -27.01
C ASN A 157 16.37 -0.47 -26.56
N PHE A 158 16.37 -1.32 -25.53
CA PHE A 158 15.15 -1.82 -24.90
C PHE A 158 14.33 -0.66 -24.30
N VAL A 159 14.97 0.20 -23.50
CA VAL A 159 14.32 1.40 -22.92
C VAL A 159 13.75 2.28 -24.03
N ARG A 160 14.51 2.55 -25.11
CA ARG A 160 14.04 3.35 -26.25
C ARG A 160 12.82 2.71 -26.92
N ALA A 161 12.84 1.40 -27.16
CA ALA A 161 11.73 0.68 -27.79
C ALA A 161 10.47 0.65 -26.91
N LEU A 162 10.63 0.61 -25.58
CA LEU A 162 9.51 0.72 -24.64
C LEU A 162 8.91 2.12 -24.65
N LEU A 163 9.74 3.16 -24.59
CA LEU A 163 9.30 4.56 -24.63
C LEU A 163 8.64 4.95 -25.98
N GLN A 164 9.05 4.34 -27.09
CA GLN A 164 8.37 4.54 -28.37
C GLN A 164 6.93 4.02 -28.38
N ARG A 165 6.62 2.98 -27.58
CA ARG A 165 5.27 2.40 -27.46
C ARG A 165 4.45 3.04 -26.36
N HIS A 166 5.11 3.51 -25.32
CA HIS A 166 4.51 4.15 -24.14
C HIS A 166 5.26 5.43 -23.80
N PRO A 167 5.04 6.52 -24.58
CA PRO A 167 5.74 7.80 -24.39
C PRO A 167 5.40 8.48 -23.05
N ASP A 168 4.27 8.09 -22.44
CA ASP A 168 3.82 8.66 -21.16
C ASP A 168 4.57 8.08 -19.93
N ILE A 169 5.47 7.11 -20.13
CA ILE A 169 6.31 6.61 -19.04
C ILE A 169 7.20 7.73 -18.51
N THR A 170 7.02 8.10 -17.26
CA THR A 170 7.78 9.14 -16.58
C THR A 170 9.18 8.68 -16.22
N THR A 171 9.33 7.43 -15.77
CA THR A 171 10.62 6.89 -15.32
C THR A 171 10.69 5.37 -15.43
N ILE A 172 11.90 4.87 -15.73
CA ILE A 172 12.22 3.45 -15.78
C ILE A 172 13.42 3.20 -14.86
N VAL A 173 13.27 2.23 -13.97
CA VAL A 173 14.28 1.82 -12.99
C VAL A 173 14.59 0.34 -13.18
N GLN A 174 15.86 -0.04 -13.19
CA GLN A 174 16.28 -1.42 -12.99
C GLN A 174 16.50 -1.65 -11.49
N ASN A 175 15.84 -2.65 -10.93
CA ASN A 175 16.10 -3.12 -9.58
C ASN A 175 16.78 -4.48 -9.64
N ILE A 176 17.83 -4.66 -8.85
CA ILE A 176 18.62 -5.90 -8.85
C ILE A 176 18.24 -6.72 -7.62
N ASN A 177 17.64 -7.87 -7.86
CA ASN A 177 17.30 -8.86 -6.85
C ASN A 177 17.99 -10.20 -7.18
N ALA A 178 19.21 -10.38 -6.67
CA ALA A 178 20.01 -11.58 -6.88
C ALA A 178 19.69 -12.70 -5.86
N GLY A 179 18.89 -12.41 -4.83
CA GLY A 179 18.63 -13.34 -3.74
C GLY A 179 17.52 -14.36 -4.07
N GLN A 180 17.58 -15.52 -3.41
CA GLN A 180 16.45 -16.44 -3.30
C GLN A 180 15.56 -15.98 -2.15
N THR A 181 14.62 -15.10 -2.46
CA THR A 181 13.75 -14.45 -1.47
C THR A 181 12.36 -14.23 -2.03
N SER A 182 11.35 -14.23 -1.17
CA SER A 182 9.98 -13.86 -1.51
C SER A 182 9.80 -12.36 -1.75
N LEU A 183 10.79 -11.53 -1.38
CA LEU A 183 10.77 -10.10 -1.67
C LEU A 183 10.98 -9.89 -3.16
N VAL A 184 10.12 -9.10 -3.78
CA VAL A 184 10.21 -8.79 -5.21
C VAL A 184 11.36 -7.83 -5.50
N LEU A 185 11.51 -6.79 -4.70
CA LEU A 185 12.55 -5.77 -4.89
C LEU A 185 13.78 -6.08 -4.04
N GLY A 186 14.93 -6.09 -4.71
CA GLY A 186 16.25 -6.18 -4.08
C GLY A 186 16.73 -4.81 -3.55
N PRO A 187 17.92 -4.79 -2.92
CA PRO A 187 18.43 -3.57 -2.27
C PRO A 187 18.96 -2.52 -3.25
N HIS A 188 19.39 -2.90 -4.45
CA HIS A 188 20.06 -2.00 -5.40
C HIS A 188 19.14 -1.63 -6.57
N SER A 189 19.16 -0.35 -6.93
CA SER A 189 18.40 0.17 -8.07
C SER A 189 19.27 1.12 -8.90
N GLU A 190 19.09 1.09 -10.24
CA GLU A 190 19.69 1.99 -11.21
C GLU A 190 18.59 2.66 -12.00
N VAL A 191 18.63 3.99 -12.14
CA VAL A 191 17.69 4.74 -12.98
C VAL A 191 18.13 4.61 -14.43
N LEU A 192 17.25 4.08 -15.28
CA LEU A 192 17.49 3.91 -16.71
C LEU A 192 16.94 5.06 -17.53
N TYR A 193 15.87 5.71 -17.05
CA TYR A 193 15.21 6.84 -17.67
C TYR A 193 14.43 7.65 -16.64
N GLY A 194 14.39 8.97 -16.82
CA GLY A 194 13.63 9.88 -15.97
C GLY A 194 14.23 10.10 -14.58
N PRO A 195 13.43 10.60 -13.62
CA PRO A 195 13.92 11.01 -12.31
C PRO A 195 14.09 9.87 -11.29
N GLY A 196 13.66 8.64 -11.60
CA GLY A 196 13.70 7.49 -10.68
C GLY A 196 12.52 7.43 -9.68
N TYR A 197 11.53 8.29 -9.83
CA TYR A 197 10.31 8.33 -9.02
C TYR A 197 9.17 8.94 -9.80
N ILE A 198 7.95 8.82 -9.29
CA ILE A 198 6.77 9.54 -9.76
C ILE A 198 6.23 10.43 -8.65
N ARG A 199 5.41 11.40 -9.04
CA ARG A 199 4.59 12.19 -8.12
C ARG A 199 3.16 11.71 -8.22
N GLU A 200 2.47 11.74 -7.09
CA GLU A 200 1.04 11.45 -7.02
C GLU A 200 0.35 12.47 -6.14
N GLN A 201 -0.85 12.84 -6.52
CA GLN A 201 -1.68 13.74 -5.74
C GLN A 201 -2.71 12.93 -4.93
N LEU A 202 -2.75 13.15 -3.62
CA LEU A 202 -3.76 12.59 -2.73
C LEU A 202 -4.38 13.74 -1.93
N GLY A 203 -5.69 13.96 -2.10
CA GLY A 203 -6.29 15.21 -1.62
C GLY A 203 -5.61 16.43 -2.23
N ASP A 204 -5.19 17.37 -1.38
CA ASP A 204 -4.46 18.59 -1.79
C ASP A 204 -2.93 18.44 -1.69
N PHE A 205 -2.44 17.25 -1.38
CA PHE A 205 -1.01 17.00 -1.19
C PHE A 205 -0.40 16.24 -2.35
N THR A 206 0.88 16.53 -2.62
CA THR A 206 1.66 15.83 -3.65
C THR A 206 2.73 14.98 -2.98
N PHE A 207 2.77 13.70 -3.31
CA PHE A 207 3.72 12.75 -2.76
C PHE A 207 4.67 12.25 -3.83
N ARG A 208 5.96 12.26 -3.50
CA ARG A 208 6.98 11.55 -4.25
C ARG A 208 6.94 10.08 -3.88
N ILE A 209 6.89 9.20 -4.89
CA ILE A 209 6.82 7.76 -4.72
C ILE A 209 8.01 7.12 -5.44
N SER A 210 8.95 6.60 -4.67
CA SER A 210 10.10 5.86 -5.17
C SER A 210 9.74 4.38 -5.41
N PRO A 211 10.57 3.58 -6.11
CA PRO A 211 10.29 2.17 -6.41
C PRO A 211 9.97 1.31 -5.17
N ARG A 212 10.66 1.56 -4.06
CA ARG A 212 10.53 0.80 -2.80
C ARG A 212 9.57 1.43 -1.81
N ALA A 213 9.07 2.63 -2.08
CA ALA A 213 8.12 3.31 -1.20
C ALA A 213 6.82 2.51 -1.08
N PHE A 214 6.37 2.32 0.16
CA PHE A 214 4.99 1.91 0.38
C PHE A 214 4.07 3.09 0.05
N TYR A 215 3.04 2.83 -0.69
CA TYR A 215 1.97 3.76 -0.98
C TYR A 215 0.72 2.95 -1.28
N GLN A 216 -0.41 3.36 -0.76
CA GLN A 216 -1.68 2.64 -0.90
C GLN A 216 -2.05 2.40 -2.37
N ILE A 217 -2.61 1.22 -2.65
CA ILE A 217 -2.86 0.77 -4.02
C ILE A 217 -4.20 1.22 -4.59
N ASN A 218 -5.10 1.73 -3.75
CA ASN A 218 -6.41 2.27 -4.12
C ASN A 218 -6.49 3.73 -3.68
N PRO A 219 -6.07 4.69 -4.51
CA PRO A 219 -5.99 6.10 -4.13
C PRO A 219 -7.34 6.71 -3.74
N VAL A 220 -8.43 6.27 -4.39
CA VAL A 220 -9.78 6.77 -4.11
C VAL A 220 -10.20 6.41 -2.68
N GLN A 221 -10.09 5.15 -2.32
CA GLN A 221 -10.46 4.69 -0.96
C GLN A 221 -9.44 5.11 0.09
N THR A 222 -8.18 5.32 -0.29
CA THR A 222 -7.16 5.88 0.61
C THR A 222 -7.54 7.29 1.08
N GLU A 223 -8.04 8.12 0.17
CA GLU A 223 -8.49 9.46 0.53
C GLU A 223 -9.67 9.41 1.50
N VAL A 224 -10.62 8.50 1.30
CA VAL A 224 -11.75 8.25 2.21
C VAL A 224 -11.25 7.80 3.58
N LEU A 225 -10.38 6.80 3.62
CA LEU A 225 -9.82 6.24 4.86
C LEU A 225 -9.06 7.30 5.67
N TYR A 226 -8.20 8.08 5.01
CA TYR A 226 -7.41 9.10 5.69
C TYR A 226 -8.27 10.28 6.18
N ARG A 227 -9.27 10.71 5.41
CA ARG A 227 -10.23 11.72 5.88
C ARG A 227 -11.00 11.22 7.09
N THR A 228 -11.43 9.95 7.09
CA THR A 228 -12.09 9.34 8.25
C THR A 228 -11.16 9.32 9.47
N ALA A 229 -9.91 8.91 9.30
CA ALA A 229 -8.92 8.88 10.39
C ALA A 229 -8.66 10.28 10.96
N LEU A 230 -8.57 11.31 10.12
CA LEU A 230 -8.38 12.69 10.57
C LEU A 230 -9.61 13.29 11.23
N ASP A 231 -10.82 12.96 10.74
CA ASP A 231 -12.08 13.32 11.41
C ASP A 231 -12.11 12.73 12.83
N TYR A 232 -11.67 11.47 12.97
CA TYR A 232 -11.57 10.79 14.26
C TYR A 232 -10.47 11.37 15.17
N ALA A 233 -9.40 11.89 14.58
CA ALA A 233 -8.37 12.61 15.33
C ALA A 233 -8.88 13.93 15.93
N GLY A 234 -9.90 14.57 15.33
CA GLY A 234 -10.56 15.77 15.84
C GLY A 234 -9.60 16.93 16.11
N LEU A 235 -8.70 17.20 15.15
CA LEU A 235 -7.63 18.20 15.31
C LEU A 235 -8.16 19.64 15.21
N THR A 236 -7.69 20.50 16.09
CA THR A 236 -8.14 21.92 16.22
C THR A 236 -7.02 22.93 15.95
N GLY A 237 -5.81 22.46 15.64
CA GLY A 237 -4.62 23.29 15.45
C GLY A 237 -3.74 23.44 16.69
N LYS A 238 -4.08 22.78 17.79
CA LYS A 238 -3.37 22.87 19.07
C LYS A 238 -2.62 21.60 19.46
N GLU A 239 -2.98 20.48 18.81
CA GLU A 239 -2.54 19.16 19.22
C GLU A 239 -1.12 18.85 18.75
N THR A 240 -0.39 18.10 19.61
CA THR A 240 0.77 17.30 19.23
C THR A 240 0.30 15.92 18.82
N VAL A 241 0.53 15.57 17.56
CA VAL A 241 0.13 14.29 16.95
C VAL A 241 1.37 13.41 16.77
N VAL A 242 1.29 12.14 17.16
CA VAL A 242 2.25 11.12 16.75
C VAL A 242 1.62 10.24 15.67
N ASP A 243 2.26 10.18 14.50
CA ASP A 243 1.95 9.26 13.40
C ASP A 243 2.92 8.07 13.52
N ALA A 244 2.47 7.01 14.15
CA ALA A 244 3.24 5.79 14.35
C ALA A 244 3.08 4.85 13.14
N TYR A 245 4.18 4.24 12.69
CA TYR A 245 4.29 3.50 11.43
C TYR A 245 4.06 4.40 10.20
N CYS A 246 4.59 5.62 10.22
CA CYS A 246 4.21 6.70 9.30
C CYS A 246 4.58 6.44 7.82
N GLY A 247 5.42 5.44 7.52
CA GLY A 247 5.83 5.12 6.16
C GLY A 247 6.43 6.34 5.44
N THR A 248 5.88 6.73 4.31
CA THR A 248 6.28 7.93 3.54
C THR A 248 5.66 9.23 4.06
N GLY A 249 5.09 9.20 5.26
CA GLY A 249 4.57 10.36 5.98
C GLY A 249 3.18 10.82 5.52
N THR A 250 2.42 9.97 4.84
CA THR A 250 1.16 10.39 4.22
C THR A 250 0.15 10.88 5.25
N ILE A 251 -0.16 10.11 6.29
CA ILE A 251 -1.16 10.48 7.32
C ILE A 251 -0.67 11.71 8.10
N GLY A 252 0.59 11.72 8.53
CA GLY A 252 1.17 12.84 9.29
C GLY A 252 1.16 14.16 8.50
N ILE A 253 1.44 14.12 7.19
CA ILE A 253 1.38 15.31 6.32
C ILE A 253 -0.06 15.80 6.18
N PHE A 254 -1.05 14.90 6.05
CA PHE A 254 -2.46 15.28 6.08
C PHE A 254 -2.84 15.93 7.43
N ALA A 255 -2.41 15.36 8.55
CA ALA A 255 -2.68 15.88 9.89
C ALA A 255 -2.05 17.26 10.13
N SER A 256 -0.92 17.57 9.45
CA SER A 256 -0.16 18.80 9.66
C SER A 256 -0.94 20.09 9.45
N ARG A 257 -2.00 20.07 8.62
CA ARG A 257 -2.84 21.25 8.40
C ARG A 257 -3.62 21.69 9.62
N ASN A 258 -4.00 20.73 10.46
CA ASN A 258 -4.88 20.96 11.60
C ASN A 258 -4.24 20.53 12.94
N ALA A 259 -2.92 20.37 13.00
CA ALA A 259 -2.16 20.08 14.21
C ALA A 259 -1.15 21.19 14.49
N ALA A 260 -0.82 21.42 15.76
CA ALA A 260 0.28 22.32 16.12
C ALA A 260 1.64 21.69 15.75
N ARG A 261 1.78 20.41 16.00
CA ARG A 261 3.01 19.63 15.75
C ARG A 261 2.67 18.20 15.35
N VAL A 262 3.41 17.63 14.41
CA VAL A 262 3.32 16.23 14.04
C VAL A 262 4.68 15.57 14.15
N ILE A 263 4.70 14.38 14.73
CA ILE A 263 5.88 13.53 14.91
C ILE A 263 5.62 12.22 14.18
N GLY A 264 6.30 11.99 13.06
CA GLY A 264 6.23 10.72 12.33
C GLY A 264 7.35 9.77 12.76
N VAL A 265 7.01 8.51 13.02
CA VAL A 265 7.96 7.48 13.43
C VAL A 265 7.89 6.29 12.50
N GLU A 266 9.03 5.88 11.93
CA GLU A 266 9.14 4.79 10.97
C GLU A 266 10.52 4.14 11.10
N ASN A 267 10.59 2.80 11.01
CA ASN A 267 11.85 2.07 11.14
C ASN A 267 12.66 2.01 9.83
N ASN A 268 12.00 2.21 8.69
CA ASN A 268 12.62 2.17 7.37
C ASN A 268 13.21 3.54 6.99
N ARG A 269 14.55 3.64 6.98
CA ARG A 269 15.28 4.86 6.60
C ARG A 269 14.93 5.43 5.24
N ASP A 270 14.63 4.56 4.25
CA ASP A 270 14.28 5.01 2.91
C ASP A 270 12.90 5.67 2.90
N ALA A 271 11.95 5.09 3.65
CA ALA A 271 10.62 5.66 3.83
C ALA A 271 10.68 7.02 4.55
N VAL A 272 11.48 7.13 5.62
CA VAL A 272 11.69 8.40 6.34
C VAL A 272 12.30 9.48 5.43
N ARG A 273 13.26 9.12 4.59
CA ARG A 273 13.84 10.07 3.62
C ARG A 273 12.78 10.56 2.62
N ASP A 274 11.92 9.67 2.12
CA ASP A 274 10.81 10.05 1.25
C ASP A 274 9.79 10.91 2.02
N ALA A 275 9.48 10.59 3.29
CA ALA A 275 8.59 11.38 4.15
C ALA A 275 9.09 12.82 4.37
N ILE A 276 10.38 13.00 4.66
CA ILE A 276 11.00 14.33 4.80
C ILE A 276 10.89 15.12 3.48
N SER A 277 11.16 14.47 2.34
CA SER A 277 11.02 15.09 1.02
C SER A 277 9.58 15.48 0.74
N ASN A 278 8.62 14.64 1.11
CA ASN A 278 7.19 14.87 0.95
C ASN A 278 6.70 16.02 1.83
N ALA A 279 7.11 16.07 3.11
CA ALA A 279 6.76 17.20 3.98
C ALA A 279 7.27 18.53 3.43
N LYS A 280 8.53 18.57 2.97
CA LYS A 280 9.10 19.77 2.36
C LYS A 280 8.34 20.20 1.09
N ALA A 281 8.00 19.25 0.21
CA ALA A 281 7.25 19.53 -1.01
C ALA A 281 5.85 20.09 -0.74
N ASN A 282 5.25 19.70 0.38
CA ASN A 282 3.91 20.14 0.80
C ASN A 282 3.92 21.31 1.80
N ARG A 283 5.08 21.88 2.11
CA ARG A 283 5.23 22.97 3.10
C ARG A 283 4.67 22.60 4.48
N ALA A 284 4.80 21.33 4.87
CA ALA A 284 4.38 20.82 6.17
C ALA A 284 5.54 21.05 7.19
N ASP A 285 5.77 22.32 7.55
CA ASP A 285 6.94 22.73 8.33
C ASP A 285 6.84 22.33 9.81
N ASN A 286 5.64 21.99 10.29
CA ASN A 286 5.34 21.51 11.64
C ASN A 286 5.46 20.00 11.80
N VAL A 287 5.91 19.27 10.77
CA VAL A 287 6.13 17.81 10.81
C VAL A 287 7.62 17.51 11.01
N ARG A 288 7.92 16.54 11.88
CA ARG A 288 9.27 15.97 12.04
C ARG A 288 9.21 14.46 11.97
N PHE A 289 10.14 13.85 11.24
CA PHE A 289 10.21 12.40 11.07
C PHE A 289 11.45 11.82 11.73
N TYR A 290 11.28 10.66 12.38
CA TYR A 290 12.32 9.94 13.09
C TYR A 290 12.44 8.52 12.56
N THR A 291 13.68 8.08 12.32
CA THR A 291 13.96 6.67 12.01
C THR A 291 14.15 5.92 13.33
N ALA A 292 13.11 5.24 13.78
CA ALA A 292 13.12 4.49 15.04
C ALA A 292 12.07 3.36 15.00
N ASP A 293 12.23 2.37 15.89
CA ASP A 293 11.14 1.49 16.26
C ASP A 293 10.07 2.29 17.02
N ALA A 294 8.81 2.12 16.66
CA ALA A 294 7.72 2.92 17.23
C ALA A 294 7.51 2.65 18.73
N SER A 295 7.74 1.41 19.19
CA SER A 295 7.63 1.04 20.61
C SER A 295 8.73 1.72 21.43
N ASP A 296 9.99 1.67 20.94
CA ASP A 296 11.13 2.30 21.60
C ASP A 296 10.96 3.82 21.67
N PHE A 297 10.47 4.42 20.58
CA PHE A 297 10.25 5.87 20.52
C PHE A 297 9.21 6.32 21.53
N LEU A 298 8.03 5.69 21.56
CA LEU A 298 6.97 6.03 22.51
C LEU A 298 7.36 5.76 23.96
N GLN A 299 8.11 4.67 24.24
CA GLN A 299 8.67 4.44 25.57
C GLN A 299 9.65 5.54 25.99
N GLY A 300 10.46 6.03 25.04
CA GLY A 300 11.36 7.18 25.26
C GLY A 300 10.57 8.43 25.62
N MET A 301 9.53 8.76 24.89
CA MET A 301 8.63 9.89 25.17
C MET A 301 8.01 9.77 26.57
N ALA A 302 7.46 8.60 26.92
CA ALA A 302 6.84 8.38 28.23
C ALA A 302 7.86 8.58 29.38
N ARG A 303 9.08 8.05 29.26
CA ARG A 303 10.14 8.24 30.27
C ARG A 303 10.61 9.69 30.39
N ALA A 304 10.61 10.43 29.28
CA ALA A 304 10.97 11.85 29.26
C ALA A 304 9.85 12.77 29.76
N GLY A 305 8.66 12.22 30.05
CA GLY A 305 7.46 13.01 30.38
C GLY A 305 6.94 13.85 29.21
N GLU A 306 7.30 13.48 27.98
CA GLU A 306 6.78 14.13 26.78
C GLU A 306 5.35 13.69 26.52
N HIS A 307 4.51 14.63 26.06
CA HIS A 307 3.09 14.45 25.83
C HIS A 307 2.76 14.38 24.34
N ALA A 308 1.76 13.58 23.99
CA ALA A 308 1.07 13.59 22.72
C ALA A 308 -0.44 13.64 22.98
N ASP A 309 -1.17 14.51 22.31
CA ASP A 309 -2.63 14.64 22.44
C ASP A 309 -3.33 13.54 21.66
N VAL A 310 -2.78 13.21 20.50
CA VAL A 310 -3.32 12.19 19.59
C VAL A 310 -2.21 11.26 19.09
N ILE A 311 -2.46 9.97 19.11
CA ILE A 311 -1.63 8.98 18.40
C ILE A 311 -2.47 8.37 17.29
N ILE A 312 -1.98 8.46 16.04
CA ILE A 312 -2.53 7.77 14.87
C ILE A 312 -1.59 6.60 14.55
N LEU A 313 -2.14 5.43 14.32
CA LEU A 313 -1.34 4.24 13.99
C LEU A 313 -1.96 3.46 12.84
N ASP A 314 -1.09 3.01 11.93
CA ASP A 314 -1.42 2.15 10.78
C ASP A 314 -0.41 0.99 10.72
N PRO A 315 -0.50 0.02 11.64
CA PRO A 315 0.47 -1.07 11.75
C PRO A 315 0.31 -2.10 10.61
N PRO A 316 1.30 -2.99 10.43
CA PRO A 316 1.21 -4.09 9.48
C PRO A 316 0.09 -5.08 9.84
N ARG A 317 -0.21 -6.05 8.94
CA ARG A 317 -1.27 -7.06 9.11
C ARG A 317 -1.22 -7.86 10.41
N ALA A 318 -0.06 -7.98 11.04
CA ALA A 318 0.10 -8.63 12.34
C ALA A 318 -0.51 -7.83 13.51
N GLY A 319 -0.94 -6.60 13.24
CA GLY A 319 -1.36 -5.64 14.27
C GLY A 319 -0.16 -5.07 15.04
N SER A 320 -0.44 -4.44 16.16
CA SER A 320 0.56 -3.95 17.09
C SER A 320 0.92 -5.02 18.11
N ASP A 321 2.17 -5.05 18.54
CA ASP A 321 2.56 -5.90 19.65
C ASP A 321 2.18 -5.28 21.02
N GLU A 322 2.19 -6.09 22.07
CA GLU A 322 1.82 -5.66 23.41
C GLU A 322 2.77 -4.57 23.95
N ARG A 323 4.03 -4.61 23.56
CA ARG A 323 5.04 -3.62 23.96
C ARG A 323 4.71 -2.23 23.39
N PHE A 324 4.25 -2.17 22.13
CA PHE A 324 3.80 -0.93 21.52
C PHE A 324 2.52 -0.41 22.18
N LEU A 325 1.53 -1.27 22.38
CA LEU A 325 0.27 -0.89 23.02
C LEU A 325 0.48 -0.40 24.46
N ALA A 326 1.40 -1.02 25.21
CA ALA A 326 1.81 -0.55 26.54
C ALA A 326 2.48 0.82 26.47
N ALA A 327 3.30 1.08 25.44
CA ALA A 327 3.92 2.39 25.25
C ALA A 327 2.88 3.48 24.91
N VAL A 328 1.88 3.17 24.09
CA VAL A 328 0.74 4.07 23.81
C VAL A 328 0.02 4.45 25.11
N THR A 329 -0.31 3.45 25.95
CA THR A 329 -0.99 3.70 27.23
C THR A 329 -0.13 4.46 28.22
N ALA A 330 1.20 4.27 28.21
CA ALA A 330 2.14 5.00 29.06
C ALA A 330 2.29 6.50 28.66
N VAL A 331 2.32 6.81 27.35
CA VAL A 331 2.25 8.20 26.85
C VAL A 331 0.89 8.80 27.21
N GLY A 332 -0.18 8.00 27.15
CA GLY A 332 -1.53 8.34 27.62
C GLY A 332 -2.21 9.45 26.82
N PRO A 333 -2.21 9.41 25.47
CA PRO A 333 -2.88 10.43 24.68
C PRO A 333 -4.38 10.51 24.97
N GLU A 334 -4.98 11.66 24.78
CA GLU A 334 -6.44 11.81 24.93
C GLU A 334 -7.20 11.00 23.88
N ARG A 335 -6.64 10.89 22.68
CA ARG A 335 -7.25 10.18 21.54
C ARG A 335 -6.25 9.25 20.86
N VAL A 336 -6.73 8.08 20.48
CA VAL A 336 -6.01 7.15 19.62
C VAL A 336 -6.86 6.87 18.38
N VAL A 337 -6.27 7.01 17.21
CA VAL A 337 -6.88 6.62 15.93
C VAL A 337 -6.14 5.42 15.40
N TYR A 338 -6.84 4.30 15.27
CA TYR A 338 -6.28 3.06 14.77
C TYR A 338 -6.80 2.77 13.36
N VAL A 339 -5.93 2.78 12.36
CA VAL A 339 -6.20 2.30 11.01
C VAL A 339 -5.68 0.87 10.90
N SER A 340 -6.47 -0.06 10.37
CA SER A 340 -6.08 -1.47 10.31
C SER A 340 -6.58 -2.17 9.06
N CYS A 341 -5.68 -2.92 8.42
CA CYS A 341 -6.00 -3.80 7.29
C CYS A 341 -6.38 -5.25 7.71
N ASN A 342 -6.47 -5.52 9.02
CA ASN A 342 -6.84 -6.83 9.54
C ASN A 342 -7.75 -6.70 10.78
N PRO A 343 -9.07 -6.88 10.62
CA PRO A 343 -10.02 -6.74 11.73
C PRO A 343 -9.82 -7.74 12.88
N GLU A 344 -9.19 -8.91 12.64
CA GLU A 344 -8.93 -9.90 13.69
C GLU A 344 -7.85 -9.41 14.67
N THR A 345 -6.70 -8.94 14.12
CA THR A 345 -5.64 -8.37 14.95
C THR A 345 -6.08 -7.06 15.59
N LEU A 346 -6.87 -6.24 14.88
CA LEU A 346 -7.49 -5.05 15.44
C LEU A 346 -8.35 -5.39 16.66
N ALA A 347 -9.20 -6.42 16.58
CA ALA A 347 -10.04 -6.84 17.72
C ALA A 347 -9.22 -7.28 18.94
N ARG A 348 -8.05 -7.91 18.73
CA ARG A 348 -7.09 -8.24 19.78
C ARG A 348 -6.55 -6.96 20.44
N ASP A 349 -6.09 -6.03 19.64
CA ASP A 349 -5.41 -4.81 20.09
C ASP A 349 -6.39 -3.84 20.77
N LEU A 350 -7.62 -3.71 20.26
CA LEU A 350 -8.70 -2.98 20.94
C LEU A 350 -9.03 -3.60 22.31
N GLY A 351 -9.01 -4.94 22.41
CA GLY A 351 -9.18 -5.64 23.69
C GLY A 351 -8.10 -5.29 24.71
N TYR A 352 -6.86 -5.02 24.27
CA TYR A 352 -5.80 -4.52 25.14
C TYR A 352 -6.08 -3.07 25.57
N LEU A 353 -6.26 -2.16 24.60
CA LEU A 353 -6.45 -0.74 24.89
C LEU A 353 -7.67 -0.46 25.79
N THR A 354 -8.77 -1.19 25.57
CA THR A 354 -9.98 -1.01 26.40
C THR A 354 -9.82 -1.47 27.84
N ARG A 355 -8.97 -2.49 28.10
CA ARG A 355 -8.60 -2.87 29.47
C ARG A 355 -7.63 -1.89 30.14
N HIS A 356 -6.99 -1.00 29.36
CA HIS A 356 -5.96 -0.07 29.84
C HIS A 356 -6.40 1.40 29.74
N GLY A 357 -7.70 1.67 29.95
CA GLY A 357 -8.21 3.02 30.15
C GLY A 357 -8.63 3.75 28.88
N TYR A 358 -8.90 3.03 27.78
CA TYR A 358 -9.49 3.60 26.58
C TYR A 358 -10.87 3.02 26.30
N ARG A 359 -11.75 3.81 25.69
CA ARG A 359 -13.02 3.32 25.15
C ARG A 359 -13.12 3.61 23.68
N VAL A 360 -13.66 2.69 22.92
CA VAL A 360 -13.97 2.87 21.50
C VAL A 360 -15.19 3.77 21.35
N THR A 361 -15.11 4.74 20.48
CA THR A 361 -16.22 5.70 20.21
C THR A 361 -16.79 5.55 18.81
N ARG A 362 -15.96 5.20 17.81
CA ARG A 362 -16.38 5.03 16.42
C ARG A 362 -15.63 3.89 15.77
N ILE A 363 -16.29 3.16 14.87
CA ILE A 363 -15.72 2.06 14.08
C ILE A 363 -16.24 2.17 12.66
N GLN A 364 -15.38 2.54 11.69
CA GLN A 364 -15.73 2.70 10.30
C GLN A 364 -14.97 1.72 9.40
N PRO A 365 -15.64 0.70 8.87
CA PRO A 365 -15.07 -0.13 7.81
C PRO A 365 -15.04 0.62 6.48
N VAL A 366 -13.98 0.38 5.70
CA VAL A 366 -13.79 0.92 4.34
C VAL A 366 -13.38 -0.19 3.40
N ASP A 367 -14.05 -0.32 2.27
CA ASP A 367 -13.67 -1.29 1.24
C ASP A 367 -12.53 -0.78 0.39
N MET A 368 -11.31 -0.92 0.92
CA MET A 368 -10.06 -0.58 0.24
C MET A 368 -9.74 -1.53 -0.93
N PHE A 369 -10.22 -2.79 -0.85
CA PHE A 369 -9.87 -3.87 -1.76
C PHE A 369 -11.10 -4.58 -2.32
N PRO A 370 -11.91 -3.92 -3.19
CA PRO A 370 -13.02 -4.56 -3.88
C PRO A 370 -12.64 -5.91 -4.50
N HIS A 371 -13.59 -6.84 -4.54
CA HIS A 371 -13.44 -8.22 -5.02
C HIS A 371 -12.58 -9.14 -4.17
N THR A 372 -11.95 -8.66 -3.11
CA THR A 372 -11.20 -9.48 -2.14
C THR A 372 -11.93 -9.52 -0.80
N GLU A 373 -11.55 -10.43 0.08
CA GLU A 373 -12.09 -10.53 1.45
C GLU A 373 -11.53 -9.49 2.43
N HIS A 374 -10.53 -8.72 2.01
CA HIS A 374 -9.84 -7.76 2.88
C HIS A 374 -10.71 -6.53 3.17
N ILE A 375 -10.61 -6.04 4.40
CA ILE A 375 -11.33 -4.88 4.92
C ILE A 375 -10.32 -3.97 5.61
N GLU A 376 -10.39 -2.67 5.33
CA GLU A 376 -9.74 -1.65 6.16
C GLU A 376 -10.73 -1.12 7.17
N VAL A 377 -10.26 -0.79 8.37
CA VAL A 377 -11.12 -0.24 9.43
C VAL A 377 -10.39 0.91 10.11
N ALA A 378 -11.06 2.06 10.21
CA ALA A 378 -10.63 3.15 11.08
C ALA A 378 -11.42 3.09 12.40
N VAL A 379 -10.72 3.20 13.54
CA VAL A 379 -11.32 3.19 14.87
C VAL A 379 -10.85 4.40 15.66
N ALA A 380 -11.80 5.10 16.28
CA ALA A 380 -11.51 6.15 17.23
C ALA A 380 -11.63 5.61 18.67
N LEU A 381 -10.62 5.90 19.48
CA LEU A 381 -10.63 5.63 20.91
C LEU A 381 -10.34 6.95 21.66
N VAL A 382 -10.98 7.09 22.82
CA VAL A 382 -10.72 8.19 23.74
C VAL A 382 -10.33 7.62 25.10
N LYS A 383 -9.50 8.35 25.83
CA LYS A 383 -9.12 8.02 27.18
C LYS A 383 -10.35 8.11 28.07
N SER A 384 -10.57 7.10 28.94
CA SER A 384 -11.72 6.99 29.82
C SER A 384 -11.57 7.84 31.07
#